data_176da80cff4a552025643c12ef422770
#
_entry.id   176da80cff4a552025643c12ef422770
#
_cell.length_a   1.000
_cell.length_b   1.000
_cell.length_c   1.000
_cell.angle_alpha   90.00
_cell.angle_beta   90.00
_cell.angle_gamma   90.00
#
_symmetry.space_group_name_H-M   'P 1'
#
loop_
_entity.id
_entity.type
_entity.pdbx_description
1 polymer ?
#
loop_
_entity_poly.entity_id
_entity_poly.type
_entity_poly.pdbx_seq_one_letter_code
_entity_poly.pdbx_strand_id
1 'polypeptide(L)'
;MKCSLFKTIEKRKRTMMTPRVAAIHDMSGFGRCSLTVAIPILSAMGVQCCPLPTAFLSTHTGGFEGFTFLDMTDEMSKVADHWASLGLTFQAVYSGFLGSERQIGVVEDFICRFRGPDTVVVVD
;
A
#
# COMPACT_ATOMS: atom_id res chain seq x y z
N MET A 1 5.80 36.82 -24.54
CA MET A 1 6.77 36.61 -23.42
C MET A 1 6.15 36.12 -22.11
N LYS A 2 4.83 35.84 -22.05
CA LYS A 2 4.16 35.31 -20.83
C LYS A 2 4.04 33.76 -20.77
N CYS A 3 4.51 33.04 -21.77
CA CYS A 3 4.24 31.58 -21.89
C CYS A 3 5.29 30.68 -21.18
N SER A 4 6.49 31.14 -20.92
CA SER A 4 7.59 30.32 -20.36
C SER A 4 7.46 30.14 -18.84
N LEU A 5 7.07 31.20 -18.13
CA LEU A 5 6.96 31.18 -16.67
C LEU A 5 5.78 30.30 -16.18
N PHE A 6 4.65 30.35 -16.91
CA PHE A 6 3.47 29.53 -16.59
C PHE A 6 3.75 28.04 -16.84
N LYS A 7 4.46 27.67 -17.91
CA LYS A 7 4.87 26.28 -18.16
C LYS A 7 5.83 25.74 -17.09
N THR A 8 6.68 26.61 -16.53
CA THR A 8 7.60 26.23 -15.43
C THR A 8 6.82 26.03 -14.12
N ILE A 9 5.79 26.83 -13.85
CA ILE A 9 4.95 26.69 -12.66
C ILE A 9 4.05 25.46 -12.76
N GLU A 10 3.47 25.17 -13.91
CA GLU A 10 2.72 23.93 -14.15
C GLU A 10 3.60 22.68 -14.06
N LYS A 11 4.83 22.74 -14.58
CA LYS A 11 5.79 21.63 -14.46
C LYS A 11 6.20 21.41 -13.00
N ARG A 12 6.34 22.49 -12.20
CA ARG A 12 6.59 22.39 -10.75
C ARG A 12 5.35 21.84 -9.99
N LYS A 13 4.13 22.23 -10.34
CA LYS A 13 2.91 21.66 -9.74
C LYS A 13 2.77 20.16 -10.04
N ARG A 14 3.19 19.70 -11.22
CA ARG A 14 3.19 18.28 -11.59
C ARG A 14 4.22 17.45 -10.82
N THR A 15 5.26 18.09 -10.26
CA THR A 15 6.36 17.44 -9.51
C THR A 15 6.12 17.44 -7.99
N MET A 16 4.99 17.94 -7.50
CA MET A 16 4.69 18.07 -6.05
C MET A 16 3.63 17.11 -5.53
N MET A 17 3.27 16.08 -6.28
CA MET A 17 2.46 15.02 -5.70
C MET A 17 3.34 14.10 -4.86
N THR A 18 3.01 14.00 -3.56
CA THR A 18 3.64 13.04 -2.67
C THR A 18 3.54 11.65 -3.29
N PRO A 19 4.67 10.94 -3.48
CA PRO A 19 4.63 9.59 -4.02
C PRO A 19 3.81 8.68 -3.10
N ARG A 20 3.08 7.73 -3.68
CA ARG A 20 2.23 6.80 -2.95
C ARG A 20 2.74 5.38 -3.10
N VAL A 21 2.69 4.65 -2.01
CA VAL A 21 2.98 3.21 -1.98
C VAL A 21 1.77 2.48 -1.42
N ALA A 22 1.27 1.51 -2.17
CA ALA A 22 0.30 0.55 -1.64
C ALA A 22 1.07 -0.50 -0.83
N ALA A 23 0.84 -0.55 0.47
CA ALA A 23 1.48 -1.49 1.39
C ALA A 23 0.49 -2.59 1.76
N ILE A 24 0.72 -3.80 1.24
CA ILE A 24 -0.18 -4.96 1.39
C ILE A 24 0.45 -5.91 2.40
N HIS A 25 0.11 -5.74 3.67
CA HIS A 25 0.65 -6.49 4.80
C HIS A 25 -0.43 -6.68 5.87
N ASP A 26 -0.17 -7.54 6.84
CA ASP A 26 -0.97 -7.61 8.05
C ASP A 26 -0.80 -6.37 8.94
N MET A 27 -1.76 -6.16 9.81
CA MET A 27 -1.72 -5.17 10.87
C MET A 27 -1.71 -5.91 12.21
N SER A 28 -0.60 -5.84 12.95
CA SER A 28 -0.50 -6.37 14.31
C SER A 28 -0.73 -5.26 15.33
N GLY A 29 -1.61 -5.50 16.30
CA GLY A 29 -1.92 -4.53 17.35
C GLY A 29 -0.75 -4.31 18.31
N PHE A 30 -0.09 -5.41 18.72
CA PHE A 30 1.12 -5.37 19.54
C PHE A 30 2.27 -6.03 18.80
N GLY A 31 3.35 -5.28 18.65
CA GLY A 31 4.56 -5.67 17.94
C GLY A 31 4.96 -4.60 16.93
N ARG A 32 6.24 -4.59 16.56
CA ARG A 32 6.81 -3.67 15.57
C ARG A 32 7.10 -4.44 14.29
N CYS A 33 6.09 -4.66 13.48
CA CYS A 33 6.18 -5.47 12.28
C CYS A 33 5.11 -5.06 11.25
N SER A 34 5.29 -5.50 10.03
CA SER A 34 4.31 -5.34 8.96
C SER A 34 3.84 -3.89 8.81
N LEU A 35 2.55 -3.59 8.79
CA LEU A 35 2.05 -2.22 8.60
C LEU A 35 2.46 -1.25 9.71
N THR A 36 2.61 -1.71 10.95
CA THR A 36 3.04 -0.84 12.06
C THR A 36 4.47 -0.34 11.90
N VAL A 37 5.28 -1.00 11.08
CA VAL A 37 6.65 -0.57 10.69
C VAL A 37 6.63 0.13 9.33
N ALA A 38 5.93 -0.40 8.35
CA ALA A 38 5.91 0.17 6.99
C ALA A 38 5.36 1.60 6.97
N ILE A 39 4.26 1.86 7.69
CA ILE A 39 3.61 3.17 7.72
C ILE A 39 4.56 4.27 8.22
N PRO A 40 5.17 4.19 9.41
CA PRO A 40 6.03 5.26 9.91
C PRO A 40 7.31 5.41 9.09
N ILE A 41 7.90 4.33 8.59
CA ILE A 41 9.13 4.40 7.78
C ILE A 41 8.86 5.09 6.45
N LEU A 42 7.84 4.67 5.70
CA LEU A 42 7.48 5.30 4.43
C LEU A 42 7.09 6.77 4.63
N SER A 43 6.35 7.07 5.70
CA SER A 43 5.99 8.43 6.04
C SER A 43 7.22 9.31 6.34
N ALA A 44 8.18 8.80 7.09
CA ALA A 44 9.45 9.50 7.38
C ALA A 44 10.30 9.74 6.11
N MET A 45 10.15 8.89 5.09
CA MET A 45 10.78 9.05 3.77
C MET A 45 10.05 10.06 2.86
N GLY A 46 8.98 10.68 3.33
CA GLY A 46 8.17 11.61 2.52
C GLY A 46 7.24 10.91 1.52
N VAL A 47 6.90 9.67 1.77
CA VAL A 47 6.03 8.84 0.93
C VAL A 47 4.69 8.62 1.63
N GLN A 48 3.59 8.78 0.91
CA GLN A 48 2.27 8.41 1.43
C GLN A 48 2.12 6.89 1.39
N CYS A 49 2.12 6.26 2.57
CA CYS A 49 1.77 4.86 2.70
C CYS A 49 0.24 4.70 2.62
N CYS A 50 -0.23 3.87 1.69
CA CYS A 50 -1.63 3.51 1.56
C CYS A 50 -1.78 2.04 1.99
N PRO A 51 -2.17 1.78 3.24
CA PRO A 51 -2.24 0.42 3.76
C PRO A 51 -3.43 -0.35 3.20
N LEU A 52 -3.17 -1.58 2.77
CA LEU A 52 -4.17 -2.58 2.42
C LEU A 52 -3.97 -3.80 3.34
N PRO A 53 -4.65 -3.85 4.49
CA PRO A 53 -4.45 -4.92 5.46
C PRO A 53 -4.89 -6.28 4.91
N THR A 54 -4.02 -7.29 5.06
CA THR A 54 -4.35 -8.69 4.74
C THR A 54 -5.07 -9.39 5.89
N ALA A 55 -4.73 -9.01 7.11
CA ALA A 55 -5.34 -9.48 8.34
C ALA A 55 -5.10 -8.45 9.45
N PHE A 56 -5.95 -8.47 10.48
CA PHE A 56 -5.67 -7.82 11.74
C PHE A 56 -5.40 -8.88 12.81
N LEU A 57 -4.27 -8.75 13.49
CA LEU A 57 -3.86 -9.64 14.57
C LEU A 57 -3.73 -8.85 15.87
N SER A 58 -4.07 -9.48 17.00
CA SER A 58 -3.88 -8.83 18.31
C SER A 58 -2.40 -8.60 18.63
N THR A 59 -1.53 -9.52 18.20
CA THR A 59 -0.08 -9.45 18.39
C THR A 59 0.65 -9.97 17.15
N HIS A 60 1.95 -9.71 17.07
CA HIS A 60 2.85 -10.45 16.17
C HIS A 60 2.75 -11.96 16.46
N THR A 61 2.93 -12.79 15.44
CA THR A 61 2.83 -14.25 15.56
C THR A 61 4.07 -14.90 16.20
N GLY A 62 5.24 -14.29 16.02
CA GLY A 62 6.49 -14.80 16.55
C GLY A 62 6.64 -14.52 18.05
N GLY A 63 6.68 -15.57 18.87
CA GLY A 63 6.87 -15.48 20.32
C GLY A 63 5.60 -15.19 21.14
N PHE A 64 4.43 -15.16 20.49
CA PHE A 64 3.13 -15.00 21.16
C PHE A 64 2.21 -16.14 20.79
N GLU A 65 1.47 -16.63 21.78
CA GLU A 65 0.44 -17.66 21.60
C GLU A 65 -0.96 -17.05 21.84
N GLY A 66 -1.99 -17.69 21.30
CA GLY A 66 -3.37 -17.29 21.54
C GLY A 66 -3.79 -15.95 20.94
N PHE A 67 -3.05 -15.45 19.94
CA PHE A 67 -3.41 -14.21 19.25
C PHE A 67 -4.73 -14.36 18.49
N THR A 68 -5.47 -13.26 18.40
CA THR A 68 -6.66 -13.19 17.54
C THR A 68 -6.26 -12.89 16.10
N PHE A 69 -7.05 -13.42 15.16
CA PHE A 69 -6.81 -13.26 13.74
C PHE A 69 -8.10 -12.92 13.01
N LEU A 70 -8.14 -11.76 12.39
CA LEU A 70 -9.24 -11.34 11.53
C LEU A 70 -8.78 -11.34 10.08
N ASP A 71 -9.29 -12.26 9.28
CA ASP A 71 -9.01 -12.33 7.84
C ASP A 71 -9.66 -11.14 7.12
N MET A 72 -8.90 -10.45 6.27
CA MET A 72 -9.37 -9.29 5.52
C MET A 72 -9.54 -9.58 4.03
N THR A 73 -9.48 -10.84 3.59
CA THR A 73 -9.45 -11.20 2.16
C THR A 73 -10.60 -10.57 1.38
N ASP A 74 -11.83 -10.67 1.87
CA ASP A 74 -13.00 -10.15 1.17
C ASP A 74 -13.03 -8.62 1.14
N GLU A 75 -12.50 -7.96 2.17
CA GLU A 75 -12.39 -6.51 2.23
C GLU A 75 -11.29 -5.97 1.32
N MET A 76 -10.20 -6.71 1.13
CA MET A 76 -9.11 -6.28 0.24
C MET A 76 -9.60 -5.98 -1.17
N SER A 77 -10.44 -6.86 -1.72
CA SER A 77 -11.03 -6.67 -3.06
C SER A 77 -11.94 -5.44 -3.12
N LYS A 78 -12.75 -5.21 -2.09
CA LYS A 78 -13.64 -4.02 -2.02
C LYS A 78 -12.84 -2.73 -1.93
N VAL A 79 -11.75 -2.72 -1.15
CA VAL A 79 -10.85 -1.56 -1.07
C VAL A 79 -10.19 -1.31 -2.43
N ALA A 80 -9.70 -2.35 -3.10
CA ALA A 80 -9.11 -2.22 -4.43
C ALA A 80 -10.12 -1.67 -5.45
N ASP A 81 -11.36 -2.14 -5.44
CA ASP A 81 -12.44 -1.65 -6.31
C ASP A 81 -12.72 -0.16 -6.05
N HIS A 82 -12.80 0.24 -4.78
CA HIS A 82 -13.01 1.64 -4.42
C HIS A 82 -11.83 2.52 -4.85
N TRP A 83 -10.59 2.10 -4.60
CA TRP A 83 -9.41 2.85 -5.03
C TRP A 83 -9.32 3.00 -6.56
N ALA A 84 -9.71 1.96 -7.29
CA ALA A 84 -9.79 2.02 -8.75
C ALA A 84 -10.87 3.03 -9.20
N SER A 85 -12.02 3.08 -8.54
CA SER A 85 -13.09 4.05 -8.85
C SER A 85 -12.67 5.49 -8.60
N LEU A 86 -11.73 5.72 -7.68
CA LEU A 86 -11.14 7.03 -7.40
C LEU A 86 -10.00 7.41 -8.37
N GLY A 87 -9.61 6.50 -9.26
CA GLY A 87 -8.50 6.71 -10.19
C GLY A 87 -7.14 6.81 -9.50
N LEU A 88 -6.95 6.13 -8.34
CA LEU A 88 -5.68 6.16 -7.63
C LEU A 88 -4.58 5.46 -8.41
N THR A 89 -3.39 6.03 -8.32
CA THR A 89 -2.16 5.47 -8.89
C THR A 89 -1.09 5.37 -7.82
N PHE A 90 -0.19 4.40 -7.96
CA PHE A 90 0.89 4.15 -7.01
C PHE A 90 2.24 4.11 -7.72
N GLN A 91 3.25 4.72 -7.10
CA GLN A 91 4.65 4.63 -7.54
C GLN A 91 5.27 3.28 -7.17
N ALA A 92 4.75 2.65 -6.11
CA ALA A 92 5.15 1.29 -5.76
C ALA A 92 3.99 0.50 -5.12
N VAL A 93 4.07 -0.81 -5.28
CA VAL A 93 3.27 -1.80 -4.54
C VAL A 93 4.24 -2.65 -3.75
N TYR A 94 4.05 -2.71 -2.44
CA TYR A 94 4.88 -3.50 -1.53
C TYR A 94 4.01 -4.50 -0.78
N SER A 95 4.17 -5.79 -1.07
CA SER A 95 3.44 -6.87 -0.41
C SER A 95 4.35 -7.68 0.49
N GLY A 96 3.82 -8.12 1.62
CA GLY A 96 4.47 -9.00 2.58
C GLY A 96 3.57 -10.15 2.98
N PHE A 97 3.39 -10.36 4.29
CA PHE A 97 2.62 -11.47 4.82
C PHE A 97 1.19 -11.54 4.25
N LEU A 98 0.83 -12.71 3.74
CA LEU A 98 -0.50 -13.07 3.29
C LEU A 98 -1.11 -14.13 4.22
N GLY A 99 -2.35 -13.92 4.63
CA GLY A 99 -3.04 -14.79 5.59
C GLY A 99 -3.59 -16.08 4.99
N SER A 100 -3.68 -16.19 3.65
CA SER A 100 -4.20 -17.37 2.96
C SER A 100 -3.77 -17.39 1.50
N GLU A 101 -3.84 -18.58 0.87
CA GLU A 101 -3.57 -18.73 -0.57
C GLU A 101 -4.52 -17.90 -1.44
N ARG A 102 -5.77 -17.69 -1.01
CA ARG A 102 -6.72 -16.84 -1.72
C ARG A 102 -6.23 -15.41 -1.89
N GLN A 103 -5.44 -14.91 -0.94
CA GLN A 103 -4.89 -13.56 -1.00
C GLN A 103 -3.83 -13.40 -2.10
N ILE A 104 -3.18 -14.49 -2.52
CA ILE A 104 -2.23 -14.44 -3.66
C ILE A 104 -2.95 -13.90 -4.89
N GLY A 105 -4.10 -14.49 -5.25
CA GLY A 105 -4.89 -14.03 -6.38
C GLY A 105 -5.40 -12.59 -6.24
N VAL A 106 -5.76 -12.17 -5.03
CA VAL A 106 -6.18 -10.78 -4.76
C VAL A 106 -5.02 -9.81 -4.96
N VAL A 107 -3.82 -10.17 -4.51
CA VAL A 107 -2.61 -9.33 -4.68
C VAL A 107 -2.19 -9.28 -6.15
N GLU A 108 -2.22 -10.39 -6.87
CA GLU A 108 -1.95 -10.42 -8.31
C GLU A 108 -2.92 -9.52 -9.08
N ASP A 109 -4.21 -9.60 -8.80
CA ASP A 109 -5.23 -8.73 -9.41
C ASP A 109 -4.98 -7.25 -9.07
N PHE A 110 -4.64 -6.94 -7.81
CA PHE A 110 -4.28 -5.60 -7.39
C PHE A 110 -3.09 -5.07 -8.17
N ILE A 111 -2.02 -5.85 -8.30
CA ILE A 111 -0.82 -5.47 -9.05
C ILE A 111 -1.18 -5.23 -10.52
N CYS A 112 -1.94 -6.12 -11.14
CA CYS A 112 -2.36 -5.97 -12.53
C CYS A 112 -3.18 -4.69 -12.77
N ARG A 113 -4.05 -4.32 -11.82
CA ARG A 113 -4.89 -3.12 -11.94
C ARG A 113 -4.12 -1.82 -11.78
N PHE A 114 -3.18 -1.79 -10.83
CA PHE A 114 -2.55 -0.54 -10.38
C PHE A 114 -1.13 -0.36 -10.91
N ARG A 115 -0.57 -1.37 -11.56
CA ARG A 115 0.77 -1.30 -12.13
C ARG A 115 0.78 -0.46 -13.38
N GLY A 116 1.45 0.70 -13.31
CA GLY A 116 1.84 1.50 -14.46
C GLY A 116 3.25 1.15 -14.96
N PRO A 117 3.71 1.80 -16.05
CA PRO A 117 5.04 1.53 -16.64
C PRO A 117 6.21 1.72 -15.65
N ASP A 118 6.07 2.67 -14.73
CA ASP A 118 7.11 3.05 -13.77
C ASP A 118 6.81 2.58 -12.33
N THR A 119 5.77 1.77 -12.14
CA THR A 119 5.42 1.25 -10.82
C THR A 119 6.40 0.17 -10.39
N VAL A 120 7.07 0.38 -9.27
CA VAL A 120 7.93 -0.62 -8.64
C VAL A 120 7.07 -1.63 -7.87
N VAL A 121 7.33 -2.91 -8.05
CA VAL A 121 6.66 -3.98 -7.30
C VAL A 121 7.69 -4.71 -6.45
N VAL A 122 7.44 -4.74 -5.15
CA VAL A 122 8.28 -5.44 -4.16
C VAL A 122 7.42 -6.50 -3.49
N VAL A 123 7.88 -7.72 -3.51
CA VAL A 123 7.26 -8.87 -2.84
C VAL A 123 8.27 -9.44 -1.85
N ASP A 124 7.90 -9.48 -0.57
CA ASP A 124 8.73 -9.98 0.54
C ASP A 124 8.30 -11.40 0.93
#